data_4f7f246aa3ed4dbebf32fce648fb6c8c
#
_entry.id   4f7f246aa3ed4dbebf32fce648fb6c8c
#
_cell.length_a   1.000
_cell.length_b   1.000
_cell.length_c   1.000
_cell.angle_alpha   90.00
_cell.angle_beta   90.00
_cell.angle_gamma   90.00
#
_symmetry.space_group_name_H-M   'P 1'
#
loop_
_entity.id
_entity.type
_entity.pdbx_description
1 polymer ?
#
loop_
_entity_poly.entity_id
_entity_poly.type
_entity_poly.pdbx_seq_one_letter_code
_entity_poly.pdbx_strand_id
1 'polypeptide(L)'
;MIPLNRTLLGAMVLLTLNSVQAQTSANIYLQGGAQPGALACVACHGADGMGLAPAGFPRLAGISADYLSKQLHDFQSGKRVSPVMQPLAKALTDDEIASVTQAIAAMPAPPVPPINRSSTPEGVGETLALRGAWERQIPECVSCHGPGGAGVGSAFPPLANQPAMYLVAQLNAWRDGSRHNDPNDLMGHIAKAMSEEEVKAVAEYFSTVGHKEVTP
;
A
#
# COMPACT_ATOMS: atom_id res chain seq x y z
N MET A 1 37.30 -48.26 -46.06
CA MET A 1 36.10 -48.37 -45.21
C MET A 1 36.39 -47.65 -43.91
N ILE A 2 35.85 -46.42 -43.75
CA ILE A 2 36.01 -45.63 -42.57
C ILE A 2 34.60 -45.35 -42.07
N PRO A 3 34.21 -45.66 -40.80
CA PRO A 3 32.86 -45.39 -40.32
C PRO A 3 32.71 -43.92 -39.91
N LEU A 4 31.66 -43.32 -40.37
CA LEU A 4 31.18 -41.99 -40.05
C LEU A 4 30.66 -41.99 -38.61
N ASN A 5 31.27 -41.15 -37.75
CA ASN A 5 30.85 -40.95 -36.36
C ASN A 5 29.76 -39.87 -36.31
N ARG A 6 28.55 -40.30 -36.04
CA ARG A 6 27.38 -39.42 -35.71
C ARG A 6 27.34 -39.28 -34.21
N THR A 7 27.67 -38.13 -33.69
CA THR A 7 27.16 -37.61 -32.38
C THR A 7 27.61 -36.18 -32.23
N LEU A 8 26.69 -35.24 -32.22
CA LEU A 8 26.73 -33.97 -31.46
C LEU A 8 25.58 -33.08 -31.97
N LEU A 9 24.38 -33.37 -31.52
CA LEU A 9 23.29 -32.36 -31.47
C LEU A 9 22.44 -32.70 -30.25
N GLY A 10 22.66 -31.98 -29.17
CA GLY A 10 21.81 -32.18 -27.99
C GLY A 10 22.29 -31.45 -26.75
N ALA A 11 22.46 -30.14 -26.81
CA ALA A 11 22.61 -29.32 -25.58
C ALA A 11 22.46 -27.83 -25.89
N MET A 12 21.25 -27.33 -26.15
CA MET A 12 21.04 -25.87 -26.15
C MET A 12 19.54 -25.53 -26.14
N VAL A 13 18.81 -25.91 -25.10
CA VAL A 13 17.43 -25.41 -24.90
C VAL A 13 17.07 -25.37 -23.40
N LEU A 14 17.85 -24.77 -22.53
CA LEU A 14 17.47 -24.68 -21.11
C LEU A 14 17.82 -23.35 -20.41
N LEU A 15 17.99 -22.25 -21.14
CA LEU A 15 18.41 -20.96 -20.51
C LEU A 15 17.48 -19.76 -20.77
N THR A 16 16.27 -19.95 -21.26
CA THR A 16 15.40 -18.79 -21.62
C THR A 16 14.14 -18.63 -20.77
N LEU A 17 13.90 -19.45 -19.75
CA LEU A 17 12.63 -19.39 -18.99
C LEU A 17 12.65 -18.40 -17.80
N ASN A 18 13.80 -17.99 -17.31
CA ASN A 18 13.86 -17.09 -16.15
C ASN A 18 13.79 -15.58 -16.48
N SER A 19 13.99 -15.19 -17.72
CA SER A 19 13.91 -13.77 -18.12
C SER A 19 12.51 -13.28 -18.46
N VAL A 20 11.59 -14.19 -18.74
CA VAL A 20 10.20 -13.83 -19.12
C VAL A 20 9.37 -13.43 -17.90
N GLN A 21 9.61 -14.04 -16.74
CA GLN A 21 8.83 -13.76 -15.53
C GLN A 21 9.17 -12.41 -14.87
N ALA A 22 10.41 -11.98 -14.92
CA ALA A 22 10.82 -10.69 -14.37
C ALA A 22 10.36 -9.49 -15.21
N GLN A 23 10.15 -9.68 -16.50
CA GLN A 23 9.60 -8.64 -17.40
C GLN A 23 8.08 -8.47 -17.27
N THR A 24 7.36 -9.47 -16.81
CA THR A 24 5.89 -9.40 -16.67
C THR A 24 5.45 -8.56 -15.47
N SER A 25 6.19 -8.54 -14.37
CA SER A 25 5.79 -7.84 -13.16
C SER A 25 5.82 -6.31 -13.28
N ALA A 26 6.86 -5.76 -13.87
CA ALA A 26 6.94 -4.33 -14.16
C ALA A 26 5.94 -3.90 -15.24
N ASN A 27 5.59 -4.81 -16.17
CA ASN A 27 4.65 -4.53 -17.23
C ASN A 27 3.21 -4.33 -16.72
N ILE A 28 2.75 -5.10 -15.72
CA ILE A 28 1.38 -4.96 -15.20
C ILE A 28 1.18 -3.57 -14.57
N TYR A 29 2.15 -3.07 -13.80
CA TYR A 29 2.04 -1.73 -13.22
C TYR A 29 1.93 -0.65 -14.29
N LEU A 30 2.75 -0.74 -15.35
CA LEU A 30 2.85 0.28 -16.40
C LEU A 30 1.85 0.10 -17.54
N GLN A 31 1.41 -1.12 -17.83
CA GLN A 31 0.64 -1.46 -19.03
C GLN A 31 -0.73 -2.07 -18.74
N GLY A 32 -0.98 -2.50 -17.50
CA GLY A 32 -2.17 -3.23 -17.10
C GLY A 32 -2.01 -4.75 -17.24
N GLY A 33 -3.06 -5.48 -16.82
CA GLY A 33 -3.12 -6.94 -16.92
C GLY A 33 -3.65 -7.44 -18.26
N ALA A 34 -3.80 -8.74 -18.38
CA ALA A 34 -4.24 -9.38 -19.62
C ALA A 34 -5.71 -9.07 -19.99
N GLN A 35 -6.55 -8.83 -19.00
CA GLN A 35 -7.96 -8.51 -19.24
C GLN A 35 -8.15 -7.01 -19.53
N PRO A 36 -9.06 -6.62 -20.45
CA PRO A 36 -9.27 -5.20 -20.81
C PRO A 36 -9.63 -4.30 -19.62
N GLY A 37 -10.24 -4.84 -18.57
CA GLY A 37 -10.58 -4.12 -17.35
C GLY A 37 -9.41 -3.92 -16.36
N ALA A 38 -8.29 -4.62 -16.55
CA ALA A 38 -7.09 -4.52 -15.73
C ALA A 38 -6.21 -3.36 -16.22
N LEU A 39 -6.67 -2.12 -15.99
CA LEU A 39 -5.97 -0.92 -16.45
C LEU A 39 -4.61 -0.75 -15.74
N ALA A 40 -3.71 0.00 -16.39
CA ALA A 40 -2.39 0.30 -15.86
C ALA A 40 -2.48 1.09 -14.53
N CYS A 41 -1.81 0.59 -13.49
CA CYS A 41 -1.82 1.18 -12.15
C CYS A 41 -1.20 2.59 -12.14
N VAL A 42 -0.19 2.78 -12.99
CA VAL A 42 0.55 4.04 -13.15
C VAL A 42 -0.36 5.23 -13.45
N ALA A 43 -1.48 5.02 -14.13
CA ALA A 43 -2.39 6.11 -14.54
C ALA A 43 -2.97 6.88 -13.34
N CYS A 44 -3.15 6.22 -12.20
CA CYS A 44 -3.70 6.81 -10.99
C CYS A 44 -2.66 6.89 -9.85
N HIS A 45 -1.76 5.90 -9.76
CA HIS A 45 -0.82 5.81 -8.65
C HIS A 45 0.56 6.43 -8.93
N GLY A 46 0.76 7.02 -10.12
CA GLY A 46 2.01 7.68 -10.52
C GLY A 46 3.09 6.71 -10.98
N ALA A 47 4.06 7.18 -11.75
CA ALA A 47 5.14 6.36 -12.30
C ALA A 47 6.08 5.82 -11.20
N ASP A 48 6.22 6.55 -10.12
CA ASP A 48 7.02 6.24 -8.94
C ASP A 48 6.21 5.57 -7.81
N GLY A 49 4.92 5.34 -8.03
CA GLY A 49 4.02 4.78 -7.02
C GLY A 49 3.68 5.72 -5.86
N MET A 50 3.99 7.02 -5.99
CA MET A 50 3.75 8.00 -4.91
C MET A 50 2.30 8.47 -4.81
N GLY A 51 1.43 8.01 -5.72
CA GLY A 51 0.04 8.39 -5.76
C GLY A 51 -0.20 9.75 -6.43
N LEU A 52 -1.43 10.21 -6.36
CA LEU A 52 -1.84 11.51 -6.86
C LEU A 52 -2.68 12.23 -5.80
N ALA A 53 -2.00 12.95 -4.90
CA ALA A 53 -2.59 13.56 -3.71
C ALA A 53 -3.82 14.43 -4.00
N PRO A 54 -3.85 15.32 -5.03
CA PRO A 54 -5.02 16.15 -5.32
C PRO A 54 -6.26 15.35 -5.74
N ALA A 55 -6.07 14.11 -6.22
CA ALA A 55 -7.17 13.22 -6.60
C ALA A 55 -7.48 12.15 -5.54
N GLY A 56 -6.78 12.15 -4.41
CA GLY A 56 -6.95 11.18 -3.33
C GLY A 56 -6.44 9.77 -3.67
N PHE A 57 -5.65 9.60 -4.73
CA PHE A 57 -5.04 8.31 -5.04
C PHE A 57 -3.84 8.04 -4.13
N PRO A 58 -3.79 6.86 -3.47
CA PRO A 58 -2.77 6.58 -2.48
C PRO A 58 -1.38 6.31 -3.07
N ARG A 59 -0.37 6.61 -2.26
CA ARG A 59 0.97 6.06 -2.43
C ARG A 59 0.93 4.55 -2.25
N LEU A 60 1.60 3.84 -3.15
CA LEU A 60 1.79 2.38 -3.11
C LEU A 60 3.26 2.00 -2.89
N ALA A 61 4.20 2.84 -3.34
CA ALA A 61 5.63 2.57 -3.29
C ALA A 61 6.11 2.13 -1.89
N GLY A 62 6.83 1.01 -1.84
CA GLY A 62 7.40 0.44 -0.62
C GLY A 62 6.40 -0.15 0.37
N ILE A 63 5.12 -0.29 0.00
CA ILE A 63 4.16 -1.02 0.82
C ILE A 63 4.36 -2.52 0.63
N SER A 64 4.28 -3.30 1.72
CA SER A 64 4.43 -4.75 1.69
C SER A 64 3.58 -5.41 0.60
N ALA A 65 4.17 -6.33 -0.16
CA ALA A 65 3.49 -7.09 -1.20
C ALA A 65 2.28 -7.87 -0.65
N ASP A 66 2.43 -8.49 0.52
CA ASP A 66 1.37 -9.25 1.16
C ASP A 66 0.19 -8.36 1.55
N TYR A 67 0.46 -7.15 2.09
CA TYR A 67 -0.59 -6.19 2.38
C TYR A 67 -1.31 -5.76 1.10
N LEU A 68 -0.58 -5.41 0.04
CA LEU A 68 -1.16 -5.00 -1.25
C LEU A 68 -1.98 -6.11 -1.89
N SER A 69 -1.46 -7.35 -1.88
CA SER A 69 -2.16 -8.54 -2.37
C SER A 69 -3.48 -8.74 -1.62
N LYS A 70 -3.43 -8.69 -0.29
CA LYS A 70 -4.65 -8.75 0.53
C LYS A 70 -5.65 -7.66 0.15
N GLN A 71 -5.19 -6.41 -0.07
CA GLN A 71 -6.11 -5.33 -0.45
C GLN A 71 -6.77 -5.58 -1.81
N LEU A 72 -6.04 -6.08 -2.81
CA LEU A 72 -6.61 -6.40 -4.11
C LEU A 72 -7.65 -7.52 -4.01
N HIS A 73 -7.38 -8.59 -3.27
CA HIS A 73 -8.37 -9.64 -3.00
C HIS A 73 -9.58 -9.14 -2.19
N ASP A 74 -9.37 -8.22 -1.26
CA ASP A 74 -10.47 -7.63 -0.49
C ASP A 74 -11.36 -6.73 -1.36
N PHE A 75 -10.80 -6.05 -2.37
CA PHE A 75 -11.59 -5.37 -3.40
C PHE A 75 -12.35 -6.36 -4.27
N GLN A 76 -11.72 -7.46 -4.71
CA GLN A 76 -12.40 -8.52 -5.50
C GLN A 76 -13.60 -9.09 -4.76
N SER A 77 -13.44 -9.41 -3.47
CA SER A 77 -14.46 -10.04 -2.63
C SER A 77 -15.51 -9.06 -2.08
N GLY A 78 -15.28 -7.75 -2.18
CA GLY A 78 -16.18 -6.73 -1.63
C GLY A 78 -15.98 -6.44 -0.13
N LYS A 79 -15.02 -7.06 0.55
CA LYS A 79 -14.67 -6.72 1.95
C LYS A 79 -14.11 -5.31 2.09
N ARG A 80 -13.63 -4.76 0.98
CA ARG A 80 -13.22 -3.38 0.83
C ARG A 80 -13.92 -2.80 -0.39
N VAL A 81 -14.90 -1.94 -0.16
CA VAL A 81 -15.70 -1.35 -1.25
C VAL A 81 -14.96 -0.16 -1.86
N SER A 82 -14.85 -0.14 -3.17
CA SER A 82 -14.34 1.00 -3.94
C SER A 82 -14.88 0.95 -5.36
N PRO A 83 -15.61 1.97 -5.81
CA PRO A 83 -16.15 2.00 -7.16
C PRO A 83 -15.05 2.04 -8.24
N VAL A 84 -13.85 2.50 -7.88
CA VAL A 84 -12.69 2.54 -8.77
C VAL A 84 -11.90 1.24 -8.73
N MET A 85 -11.50 0.79 -7.54
CA MET A 85 -10.56 -0.34 -7.42
C MET A 85 -11.22 -1.72 -7.59
N GLN A 86 -12.52 -1.86 -7.27
CA GLN A 86 -13.19 -3.16 -7.42
C GLN A 86 -13.20 -3.70 -8.85
N PRO A 87 -13.63 -2.93 -9.87
CA PRO A 87 -13.60 -3.45 -11.26
C PRO A 87 -12.17 -3.73 -11.74
N LEU A 88 -11.19 -2.92 -11.35
CA LEU A 88 -9.78 -3.13 -11.70
C LEU A 88 -9.23 -4.41 -11.06
N ALA A 89 -9.45 -4.59 -9.76
CA ALA A 89 -9.00 -5.77 -9.04
C ALA A 89 -9.66 -7.06 -9.57
N LYS A 90 -10.96 -7.02 -9.89
CA LYS A 90 -11.68 -8.17 -10.45
C LYS A 90 -11.18 -8.60 -11.83
N ALA A 91 -10.53 -7.70 -12.56
CA ALA A 91 -9.93 -8.01 -13.86
C ALA A 91 -8.53 -8.62 -13.77
N LEU A 92 -7.91 -8.64 -12.57
CA LEU A 92 -6.60 -9.24 -12.33
C LEU A 92 -6.73 -10.70 -11.91
N THR A 93 -5.85 -11.56 -12.42
CA THR A 93 -5.64 -12.92 -11.92
C THR A 93 -4.79 -12.91 -10.64
N ASP A 94 -4.79 -14.02 -9.90
CA ASP A 94 -3.96 -14.18 -8.68
C ASP A 94 -2.46 -14.06 -9.00
N ASP A 95 -2.00 -14.59 -10.14
CA ASP A 95 -0.61 -14.47 -10.59
C ASP A 95 -0.25 -13.02 -10.93
N GLU A 96 -1.16 -12.28 -11.56
CA GLU A 96 -0.98 -10.85 -11.85
C GLU A 96 -0.94 -10.03 -10.56
N ILE A 97 -1.80 -10.33 -9.60
CA ILE A 97 -1.80 -9.70 -8.26
C ILE A 97 -0.46 -9.96 -7.56
N ALA A 98 -0.04 -11.21 -7.48
CA ALA A 98 1.24 -11.57 -6.85
C ALA A 98 2.41 -10.85 -7.52
N SER A 99 2.44 -10.82 -8.85
CA SER A 99 3.49 -10.20 -9.64
C SER A 99 3.54 -8.68 -9.44
N VAL A 100 2.42 -7.97 -9.62
CA VAL A 100 2.39 -6.51 -9.52
C VAL A 100 2.66 -6.01 -8.10
N THR A 101 2.20 -6.72 -7.08
CA THR A 101 2.43 -6.33 -5.68
C THR A 101 3.89 -6.46 -5.27
N GLN A 102 4.61 -7.48 -5.78
CA GLN A 102 6.06 -7.59 -5.61
C GLN A 102 6.80 -6.42 -6.28
N ALA A 103 6.41 -6.06 -7.50
CA ALA A 103 7.02 -4.93 -8.21
C ALA A 103 6.81 -3.60 -7.44
N ILE A 104 5.61 -3.36 -6.93
CA ILE A 104 5.28 -2.16 -6.15
C ILE A 104 6.04 -2.13 -4.82
N ALA A 105 6.14 -3.27 -4.13
CA ALA A 105 6.89 -3.38 -2.87
C ALA A 105 8.38 -3.09 -3.03
N ALA A 106 8.94 -3.36 -4.22
CA ALA A 106 10.33 -3.06 -4.55
C ALA A 106 10.56 -1.58 -4.93
N MET A 107 9.51 -0.78 -5.12
CA MET A 107 9.67 0.66 -5.39
C MET A 107 10.22 1.38 -4.16
N PRO A 108 11.07 2.40 -4.33
CA PRO A 108 11.61 3.17 -3.22
C PRO A 108 10.52 3.80 -2.37
N ALA A 109 10.47 3.44 -1.08
CA ALA A 109 9.60 4.12 -0.12
C ALA A 109 10.15 5.51 0.21
N PRO A 110 9.29 6.53 0.43
CA PRO A 110 9.76 7.81 0.93
C PRO A 110 10.34 7.66 2.34
N PRO A 111 11.36 8.45 2.70
CA PRO A 111 11.95 8.41 4.02
C PRO A 111 10.93 8.86 5.08
N VAL A 112 10.98 8.20 6.23
CA VAL A 112 10.20 8.61 7.41
C VAL A 112 11.21 9.08 8.46
N PRO A 113 11.17 10.36 8.85
CA PRO A 113 12.11 10.89 9.83
C PRO A 113 11.88 10.27 11.21
N PRO A 114 12.92 10.20 12.05
CA PRO A 114 12.79 9.79 13.43
C PRO A 114 11.81 10.70 14.18
N ILE A 115 10.93 10.12 14.98
CA ILE A 115 10.03 10.91 15.83
C ILE A 115 10.65 11.08 17.22
N ASN A 116 10.68 12.30 17.69
CA ASN A 116 11.00 12.60 19.08
C ASN A 116 9.76 12.39 19.95
N ARG A 117 9.63 11.23 20.58
CA ARG A 117 8.52 10.93 21.49
C ARG A 117 8.56 11.73 22.80
N SER A 118 9.67 12.38 23.11
CA SER A 118 9.81 13.22 24.32
C SER A 118 9.29 14.62 24.11
N SER A 119 9.08 15.07 22.88
CA SER A 119 8.49 16.38 22.59
C SER A 119 7.01 16.43 22.97
N THR A 120 6.54 17.60 23.32
CA THR A 120 5.11 17.86 23.46
C THR A 120 4.48 17.89 22.07
N PRO A 121 3.44 17.06 21.79
CA PRO A 121 2.79 17.08 20.50
C PRO A 121 2.15 18.45 20.19
N GLU A 122 2.21 18.83 18.92
CA GLU A 122 1.59 20.05 18.43
C GLU A 122 0.23 19.73 17.78
N GLY A 123 -0.85 20.11 18.43
CA GLY A 123 -2.20 19.96 17.92
C GLY A 123 -2.77 18.52 18.01
N VAL A 124 -4.01 18.40 17.59
CA VAL A 124 -4.83 17.20 17.77
C VAL A 124 -4.27 15.99 17.00
N GLY A 125 -3.85 16.20 15.75
CA GLY A 125 -3.37 15.12 14.90
C GLY A 125 -2.11 14.44 15.43
N GLU A 126 -1.12 15.24 15.84
CA GLU A 126 0.11 14.71 16.42
C GLU A 126 -0.14 14.07 17.79
N THR A 127 -1.05 14.66 18.60
CA THR A 127 -1.43 14.07 19.88
C THR A 127 -2.03 12.68 19.70
N LEU A 128 -2.97 12.51 18.80
CA LEU A 128 -3.55 11.19 18.52
C LEU A 128 -2.51 10.22 17.94
N ALA A 129 -1.68 10.69 17.02
CA ALA A 129 -0.65 9.86 16.41
C ALA A 129 0.34 9.31 17.44
N LEU A 130 0.79 10.14 18.41
CA LEU A 130 1.90 9.84 19.32
C LEU A 130 1.47 9.50 20.75
N ARG A 131 0.24 9.80 21.16
CA ARG A 131 -0.28 9.59 22.53
C ARG A 131 -1.61 8.85 22.57
N GLY A 132 -2.39 8.88 21.46
CA GLY A 132 -3.74 8.34 21.43
C GLY A 132 -4.75 9.15 22.25
N ALA A 133 -5.88 8.52 22.55
CA ALA A 133 -6.92 8.97 23.47
C ALA A 133 -7.46 7.74 24.21
N TRP A 134 -6.70 7.26 25.18
CA TRP A 134 -6.91 5.99 25.85
C TRP A 134 -8.24 5.89 26.59
N GLU A 135 -8.74 7.01 27.09
CA GLU A 135 -10.07 7.11 27.71
C GLU A 135 -11.22 6.75 26.76
N ARG A 136 -10.96 6.83 25.44
CA ARG A 136 -11.88 6.44 24.36
C ARG A 136 -11.40 5.18 23.63
N GLN A 137 -10.44 4.47 24.19
CA GLN A 137 -9.85 3.25 23.62
C GLN A 137 -9.19 3.49 22.24
N ILE A 138 -8.64 4.68 22.02
CA ILE A 138 -7.84 5.00 20.85
C ILE A 138 -6.36 4.96 21.25
N PRO A 139 -5.63 3.86 20.91
CA PRO A 139 -4.18 3.81 21.14
C PRO A 139 -3.45 4.80 20.23
N GLU A 140 -2.19 5.13 20.56
CA GLU A 140 -1.37 5.90 19.64
C GLU A 140 -1.19 5.14 18.31
N CYS A 141 -1.40 5.81 17.19
CA CYS A 141 -1.36 5.19 15.86
C CYS A 141 0.01 4.54 15.58
N VAL A 142 1.09 5.19 16.05
CA VAL A 142 2.47 4.69 15.86
C VAL A 142 2.79 3.42 16.65
N SER A 143 1.97 3.02 17.64
CA SER A 143 2.18 1.75 18.37
C SER A 143 1.96 0.53 17.48
N CYS A 144 1.07 0.64 16.51
CA CYS A 144 0.78 -0.41 15.53
C CYS A 144 1.41 -0.09 14.17
N HIS A 145 1.28 1.16 13.68
CA HIS A 145 1.78 1.57 12.37
C HIS A 145 3.27 1.93 12.34
N GLY A 146 4.00 1.65 13.42
CA GLY A 146 5.44 1.84 13.52
C GLY A 146 5.88 3.27 13.78
N PRO A 147 7.15 3.47 14.13
CA PRO A 147 7.71 4.79 14.38
C PRO A 147 7.46 5.71 13.18
N GLY A 148 6.91 6.89 13.44
CA GLY A 148 6.57 7.83 12.38
C GLY A 148 5.43 7.42 11.46
N GLY A 149 4.80 6.29 11.71
CA GLY A 149 3.85 5.73 10.76
C GLY A 149 4.53 5.05 9.57
N ALA A 150 5.74 4.52 9.76
CA ALA A 150 6.50 3.85 8.70
C ALA A 150 5.91 2.50 8.26
N GLY A 151 4.95 1.97 9.03
CA GLY A 151 4.39 0.64 8.85
C GLY A 151 5.17 -0.45 9.58
N VAL A 152 4.53 -1.59 9.83
CA VAL A 152 5.14 -2.78 10.44
C VAL A 152 4.64 -4.04 9.75
N GLY A 153 5.53 -4.77 9.11
CA GLY A 153 5.23 -6.03 8.44
C GLY A 153 4.12 -5.91 7.39
N SER A 154 3.33 -6.97 7.28
CA SER A 154 2.22 -7.02 6.31
C SER A 154 0.85 -6.64 6.91
N ALA A 155 0.75 -6.50 8.23
CA ALA A 155 -0.52 -6.22 8.90
C ALA A 155 -0.81 -4.72 9.06
N PHE A 156 0.23 -3.93 9.33
CA PHE A 156 0.12 -2.52 9.64
C PHE A 156 0.78 -1.65 8.55
N PRO A 157 0.01 -1.14 7.58
CA PRO A 157 0.58 -0.39 6.46
C PRO A 157 1.18 0.94 6.91
N PRO A 158 2.13 1.50 6.13
CA PRO A 158 2.64 2.83 6.38
C PRO A 158 1.57 3.91 6.20
N LEU A 159 1.52 4.85 7.12
CA LEU A 159 0.64 6.03 7.11
C LEU A 159 1.40 7.29 6.67
N ALA A 160 2.70 7.38 7.01
CA ALA A 160 3.54 8.52 6.65
C ALA A 160 3.55 8.74 5.14
N ASN A 161 3.47 10.00 4.72
CA ASN A 161 3.46 10.41 3.31
C ASN A 161 2.27 9.83 2.49
N GLN A 162 1.21 9.35 3.13
CA GLN A 162 -0.03 9.05 2.43
C GLN A 162 -0.85 10.34 2.24
N PRO A 163 -1.49 10.54 1.08
CA PRO A 163 -2.35 11.70 0.89
C PRO A 163 -3.43 11.82 1.98
N ALA A 164 -3.57 13.02 2.57
CA ALA A 164 -4.55 13.26 3.62
C ALA A 164 -5.97 12.89 3.18
N MET A 165 -6.37 13.25 1.96
CA MET A 165 -7.67 12.87 1.40
C MET A 165 -7.90 11.36 1.39
N TYR A 166 -6.87 10.59 1.06
CA TYR A 166 -6.94 9.13 1.08
C TYR A 166 -7.10 8.61 2.52
N LEU A 167 -6.31 9.10 3.47
CA LEU A 167 -6.41 8.69 4.88
C LEU A 167 -7.79 9.00 5.46
N VAL A 168 -8.32 10.19 5.22
CA VAL A 168 -9.69 10.59 5.61
C VAL A 168 -10.72 9.62 5.01
N ALA A 169 -10.61 9.35 3.70
CA ALA A 169 -11.53 8.44 3.03
C ALA A 169 -11.47 7.02 3.61
N GLN A 170 -10.28 6.53 4.00
CA GLN A 170 -10.17 5.20 4.60
C GLN A 170 -10.76 5.14 6.01
N LEU A 171 -10.48 6.14 6.86
CA LEU A 171 -11.06 6.20 8.21
C LEU A 171 -12.61 6.29 8.13
N ASN A 172 -13.15 7.10 7.23
CA ASN A 172 -14.59 7.18 7.03
C ASN A 172 -15.18 5.87 6.48
N ALA A 173 -14.48 5.17 5.59
CA ALA A 173 -14.93 3.88 5.07
C ALA A 173 -15.04 2.79 6.16
N TRP A 174 -14.20 2.82 7.19
CA TRP A 174 -14.37 1.97 8.38
C TRP A 174 -15.54 2.43 9.25
N ARG A 175 -15.76 3.76 9.37
CA ARG A 175 -16.88 4.31 10.16
C ARG A 175 -18.25 3.96 9.57
N ASP A 176 -18.39 4.00 8.25
CA ASP A 176 -19.62 3.70 7.52
C ASP A 176 -19.79 2.23 7.15
N GLY A 177 -18.73 1.39 7.40
CA GLY A 177 -18.76 -0.04 7.15
C GLY A 177 -18.50 -0.44 5.70
N SER A 178 -18.20 0.49 4.78
CA SER A 178 -17.82 0.18 3.40
C SER A 178 -16.42 -0.47 3.32
N ARG A 179 -15.63 -0.35 4.39
CA ARG A 179 -14.39 -1.09 4.63
C ARG A 179 -14.49 -1.88 5.93
N HIS A 180 -14.42 -3.21 5.84
CA HIS A 180 -14.52 -4.15 6.97
C HIS A 180 -13.57 -5.33 6.80
N ASN A 181 -12.34 -5.02 6.37
CA ASN A 181 -11.34 -5.99 5.97
C ASN A 181 -10.16 -6.12 6.95
N ASP A 182 -10.25 -5.45 8.08
CA ASP A 182 -9.26 -5.52 9.14
C ASP A 182 -9.58 -6.65 10.14
N PRO A 183 -8.58 -7.35 10.66
CA PRO A 183 -8.81 -8.39 11.65
C PRO A 183 -9.45 -7.83 12.92
N ASN A 184 -10.50 -8.51 13.41
CA ASN A 184 -11.19 -8.18 14.67
C ASN A 184 -11.80 -6.76 14.72
N ASP A 185 -12.12 -6.15 13.58
CA ASP A 185 -12.66 -4.77 13.50
C ASP A 185 -11.78 -3.74 14.25
N LEU A 186 -10.45 -3.95 14.25
CA LEU A 186 -9.53 -3.11 15.02
C LEU A 186 -9.56 -1.67 14.54
N MET A 187 -9.38 -1.44 13.25
CA MET A 187 -9.43 -0.08 12.67
C MET A 187 -10.87 0.46 12.64
N GLY A 188 -11.86 -0.41 12.45
CA GLY A 188 -13.27 -0.04 12.54
C GLY A 188 -13.62 0.52 13.90
N HIS A 189 -13.17 -0.12 14.98
CA HIS A 189 -13.35 0.38 16.35
C HIS A 189 -12.68 1.74 16.56
N ILE A 190 -11.42 1.87 16.19
CA ILE A 190 -10.65 3.12 16.34
C ILE A 190 -11.31 4.25 15.54
N ALA A 191 -11.64 4.01 14.27
CA ALA A 191 -12.22 5.02 13.39
C ALA A 191 -13.60 5.51 13.89
N LYS A 192 -14.44 4.63 14.41
CA LYS A 192 -15.75 4.98 14.98
C LYS A 192 -15.64 5.81 16.25
N ALA A 193 -14.56 5.65 17.03
CA ALA A 193 -14.31 6.41 18.26
C ALA A 193 -13.76 7.83 17.99
N MET A 194 -13.32 8.14 16.78
CA MET A 194 -12.78 9.44 16.39
C MET A 194 -13.86 10.42 15.96
N SER A 195 -13.69 11.70 16.26
CA SER A 195 -14.49 12.79 15.67
C SER A 195 -14.06 13.07 14.22
N GLU A 196 -14.87 13.84 13.47
CA GLU A 196 -14.51 14.26 12.11
C GLU A 196 -13.27 15.18 12.08
N GLU A 197 -13.12 16.01 13.08
CA GLU A 197 -11.97 16.90 13.24
C GLU A 197 -10.71 16.08 13.49
N GLU A 198 -10.78 15.07 14.34
CA GLU A 198 -9.68 14.16 14.64
C GLU A 198 -9.26 13.35 13.42
N VAL A 199 -10.22 12.84 12.64
CA VAL A 199 -9.97 12.14 11.39
C VAL A 199 -9.18 13.03 10.42
N LYS A 200 -9.58 14.29 10.25
CA LYS A 200 -8.88 15.26 9.39
C LYS A 200 -7.49 15.60 9.94
N ALA A 201 -7.41 15.86 11.24
CA ALA A 201 -6.16 16.28 11.88
C ALA A 201 -5.08 15.18 11.83
N VAL A 202 -5.44 13.92 12.11
CA VAL A 202 -4.47 12.82 12.07
C VAL A 202 -4.07 12.46 10.63
N ALA A 203 -4.99 12.59 9.67
CA ALA A 203 -4.70 12.41 8.26
C ALA A 203 -3.72 13.46 7.74
N GLU A 204 -3.93 14.72 8.11
CA GLU A 204 -3.01 15.82 7.78
C GLU A 204 -1.62 15.60 8.42
N TYR A 205 -1.58 15.23 9.69
CA TYR A 205 -0.31 14.92 10.38
C TYR A 205 0.50 13.88 9.62
N PHE A 206 -0.08 12.71 9.30
CA PHE A 206 0.67 11.66 8.61
C PHE A 206 1.01 12.01 7.16
N SER A 207 0.22 12.83 6.50
CA SER A 207 0.53 13.27 5.13
C SER A 207 1.77 14.16 5.06
N THR A 208 2.12 14.84 6.15
CA THR A 208 3.22 15.83 6.21
C THR A 208 4.44 15.35 7.00
N VAL A 209 4.37 14.19 7.67
CA VAL A 209 5.47 13.67 8.52
C VAL A 209 6.81 13.61 7.79
N GLY A 210 6.84 13.24 6.51
CA GLY A 210 8.06 13.18 5.71
C GLY A 210 8.58 14.53 5.22
N HIS A 211 7.81 15.61 5.36
CA HIS A 211 8.12 16.94 4.86
C HIS A 211 8.54 17.93 5.98
N LYS A 212 8.42 17.53 7.24
CA LYS A 212 8.96 18.34 8.34
C LYS A 212 10.49 18.29 8.25
N GLU A 213 11.12 19.41 7.87
CA GLU A 213 12.56 19.56 7.99
C GLU A 213 12.96 19.29 9.43
N VAL A 214 13.92 18.39 9.61
CA VAL A 214 14.58 18.25 10.93
C VAL A 214 15.39 19.52 11.12
N THR A 215 14.80 20.50 11.79
CA THR A 215 15.56 21.68 12.23
C THR A 215 16.62 21.17 13.22
N PRO A 216 17.91 21.44 12.98
CA PRO A 216 19.01 20.94 13.78
C PRO A 216 18.97 21.47 15.22
#